data_8d8dafdb6e2bc3d7fb1ffea881611be7
#
_entry.id   8d8dafdb6e2bc3d7fb1ffea881611be7
#
_cell.length_a   1.000
_cell.length_b   1.000
_cell.length_c   1.000
_cell.angle_alpha   90.00
_cell.angle_beta   90.00
_cell.angle_gamma   90.00
#
_symmetry.space_group_name_H-M   'P 1'
#
loop_
_entity.id
_entity.type
_entity.pdbx_description
1 polymer ?
#
loop_
_entity_poly.entity_id
_entity_poly.type
_entity_poly.pdbx_seq_one_letter_code
_entity_poly.pdbx_strand_id
1 'polypeptide(L)'
;MPFSSGKSVKRKLVFGFILVIVMFVSFGIISLTEVHTVGNLTETIYDHPLVVSNAALSAGINMTKMHRSMKDVILSKSTAELDKALDEVNKYEQLVYEQLDIIRDNIIGTEGQNLEKRTRQLFSDWKPIRQEVILLFHAGRRDEAAAITNGKGADHVAKLEDKMMELTSYARKKADGFMQLAERSQNRVENISIILVVVGVILSALIASITVRYVLKVERMLLHERNELQKALSEIKTLSGLLPICASCKKIRDDNGYWNQLELYIRDHSQAEFSHSICPTCADMLYGHLMKDT
;
A
#
# COMPACT_ATOMS: atom_id res chain seq x y z
N MET A 1 -3.54 46.00 -12.59
CA MET A 1 -2.52 44.96 -12.28
C MET A 1 -3.16 43.70 -11.74
N PRO A 2 -3.72 42.77 -12.52
CA PRO A 2 -4.30 41.51 -12.02
C PRO A 2 -3.44 40.25 -12.29
N PHE A 3 -2.32 40.34 -13.00
CA PHE A 3 -1.54 39.18 -13.44
C PHE A 3 -0.67 38.50 -12.37
N SER A 4 -0.42 39.13 -11.22
CA SER A 4 0.40 38.59 -10.12
C SER A 4 -0.34 37.46 -9.31
N SER A 5 -1.68 37.52 -9.21
CA SER A 5 -2.50 36.58 -8.45
C SER A 5 -2.56 35.17 -9.08
N GLY A 6 -2.58 35.06 -10.40
CA GLY A 6 -2.69 33.80 -11.12
C GLY A 6 -1.45 32.89 -10.98
N LYS A 7 -0.24 33.48 -10.99
CA LYS A 7 1.02 32.73 -10.77
C LYS A 7 1.09 32.14 -9.36
N SER A 8 0.58 32.85 -8.34
CA SER A 8 0.53 32.38 -6.96
C SER A 8 -0.41 31.19 -6.77
N VAL A 9 -1.60 31.22 -7.37
CA VAL A 9 -2.59 30.13 -7.27
C VAL A 9 -2.10 28.88 -8.00
N LYS A 10 -1.56 29.03 -9.22
CA LYS A 10 -0.99 27.91 -10.00
C LYS A 10 0.12 27.19 -9.19
N ARG A 11 1.02 27.95 -8.58
CA ARG A 11 2.10 27.39 -7.74
C ARG A 11 1.56 26.64 -6.49
N LYS A 12 0.52 27.18 -5.84
CA LYS A 12 -0.12 26.52 -4.67
C LYS A 12 -0.81 25.21 -5.07
N LEU A 13 -1.47 25.17 -6.22
CA LEU A 13 -2.11 23.95 -6.74
C LEU A 13 -1.06 22.87 -7.06
N VAL A 14 0.00 23.24 -7.79
CA VAL A 14 1.11 22.31 -8.10
C VAL A 14 1.74 21.75 -6.84
N PHE A 15 2.00 22.61 -5.85
CA PHE A 15 2.54 22.18 -4.55
C PHE A 15 1.59 21.23 -3.83
N GLY A 16 0.27 21.50 -3.84
CA GLY A 16 -0.74 20.62 -3.24
C GLY A 16 -0.77 19.23 -3.89
N PHE A 17 -0.71 19.16 -5.23
CA PHE A 17 -0.64 17.88 -5.93
C PHE A 17 0.64 17.10 -5.65
N ILE A 18 1.79 17.79 -5.61
CA ILE A 18 3.07 17.16 -5.24
C ILE A 18 3.00 16.58 -3.83
N LEU A 19 2.43 17.32 -2.87
CA LEU A 19 2.27 16.84 -1.49
C LEU A 19 1.44 15.55 -1.42
N VAL A 20 0.33 15.49 -2.16
CA VAL A 20 -0.52 14.29 -2.22
C VAL A 20 0.23 13.11 -2.85
N ILE A 21 0.97 13.34 -3.94
CA ILE A 21 1.78 12.30 -4.58
C ILE A 21 2.85 11.77 -3.63
N VAL A 22 3.60 12.65 -2.95
CA VAL A 22 4.63 12.27 -1.98
C VAL A 22 4.03 11.45 -0.83
N MET A 23 2.85 11.84 -0.35
CA MET A 23 2.13 11.11 0.69
C MET A 23 1.77 9.68 0.25
N PHE A 24 1.24 9.50 -0.98
CA PHE A 24 0.89 8.17 -1.50
C PHE A 24 2.12 7.31 -1.77
N VAL A 25 3.21 7.89 -2.29
CA VAL A 25 4.47 7.17 -2.50
C VAL A 25 5.06 6.71 -1.16
N SER A 26 5.08 7.59 -0.16
CA SER A 26 5.55 7.23 1.20
C SER A 26 4.70 6.13 1.82
N PHE A 27 3.37 6.18 1.65
CA PHE A 27 2.48 5.12 2.09
C PHE A 27 2.76 3.78 1.40
N GLY A 28 2.97 3.80 0.08
CA GLY A 28 3.31 2.60 -0.69
C GLY A 28 4.60 1.95 -0.19
N ILE A 29 5.64 2.74 0.09
CA ILE A 29 6.91 2.24 0.63
C ILE A 29 6.72 1.61 2.01
N ILE A 30 6.01 2.28 2.93
CA ILE A 30 5.72 1.76 4.27
C ILE A 30 4.95 0.45 4.17
N SER A 31 3.90 0.39 3.36
CA SER A 31 3.08 -0.81 3.19
C SER A 31 3.89 -2.00 2.67
N LEU A 32 4.77 -1.78 1.69
CA LEU A 32 5.63 -2.83 1.15
C LEU A 32 6.63 -3.36 2.18
N THR A 33 7.26 -2.49 2.96
CA THR A 33 8.22 -2.91 3.99
C THR A 33 7.56 -3.74 5.07
N GLU A 34 6.34 -3.41 5.46
CA GLU A 34 5.61 -4.15 6.50
C GLU A 34 5.09 -5.51 6.00
N VAL A 35 4.66 -5.61 4.74
CA VAL A 35 4.31 -6.90 4.12
C VAL A 35 5.51 -7.85 4.14
N HIS A 36 6.72 -7.36 3.83
CA HIS A 36 7.95 -8.15 3.95
C HIS A 36 8.24 -8.56 5.39
N THR A 37 8.04 -7.66 6.36
CA THR A 37 8.27 -7.97 7.77
C THR A 37 7.36 -9.09 8.27
N VAL A 38 6.06 -9.01 7.96
CA VAL A 38 5.09 -10.06 8.32
C VAL A 38 5.42 -11.38 7.61
N GLY A 39 5.81 -11.32 6.33
CA GLY A 39 6.26 -12.49 5.57
C GLY A 39 7.43 -13.19 6.24
N ASN A 40 8.49 -12.47 6.59
CA ASN A 40 9.67 -13.01 7.26
C ASN A 40 9.35 -13.60 8.66
N LEU A 41 8.46 -12.95 9.42
CA LEU A 41 8.03 -13.49 10.72
C LEU A 41 7.26 -14.81 10.56
N THR A 42 6.40 -14.91 9.54
CA THR A 42 5.66 -16.14 9.24
C THR A 42 6.60 -17.27 8.82
N GLU A 43 7.57 -17.00 7.95
CA GLU A 43 8.61 -17.95 7.56
C GLU A 43 9.42 -18.41 8.77
N THR A 44 9.83 -17.49 9.64
CA THR A 44 10.56 -17.82 10.88
C THR A 44 9.75 -18.75 11.79
N ILE A 45 8.43 -18.57 11.92
CA ILE A 45 7.56 -19.46 12.72
C ILE A 45 7.53 -20.85 12.09
N TYR A 46 7.42 -20.93 10.77
CA TYR A 46 7.35 -22.19 10.04
C TYR A 46 8.67 -22.98 10.14
N ASP A 47 9.80 -22.32 9.91
CA ASP A 47 11.12 -22.96 9.79
C ASP A 47 11.73 -23.32 11.15
N HIS A 48 11.33 -22.68 12.23
CA HIS A 48 11.93 -22.92 13.55
C HIS A 48 10.95 -23.45 14.59
N PRO A 49 10.03 -22.66 15.18
CA PRO A 49 9.17 -23.15 16.26
C PRO A 49 8.30 -24.36 15.86
N LEU A 50 7.75 -24.35 14.64
CA LEU A 50 6.91 -25.45 14.18
C LEU A 50 7.71 -26.73 13.98
N VAL A 51 8.90 -26.63 13.37
CA VAL A 51 9.83 -27.77 13.19
C VAL A 51 10.23 -28.34 14.54
N VAL A 52 10.63 -27.51 15.50
CA VAL A 52 11.00 -27.92 16.86
C VAL A 52 9.84 -28.61 17.59
N SER A 53 8.64 -28.03 17.50
CA SER A 53 7.45 -28.62 18.13
C SER A 53 7.12 -30.01 17.58
N ASN A 54 7.15 -30.16 16.27
CA ASN A 54 6.87 -31.45 15.60
C ASN A 54 7.95 -32.48 15.88
N ALA A 55 9.21 -32.10 15.90
CA ALA A 55 10.32 -32.96 16.21
C ALA A 55 10.26 -33.42 17.68
N ALA A 56 9.92 -32.55 18.64
CA ALA A 56 9.75 -32.90 20.03
C ALA A 56 8.60 -33.91 20.25
N LEU A 57 7.45 -33.69 19.57
CA LEU A 57 6.33 -34.64 19.61
C LEU A 57 6.73 -36.00 19.01
N SER A 58 7.44 -36.00 17.89
CA SER A 58 7.91 -37.23 17.21
C SER A 58 8.92 -37.97 18.05
N ALA A 59 9.85 -37.26 18.74
CA ALA A 59 10.78 -37.84 19.69
C ALA A 59 10.04 -38.49 20.84
N GLY A 60 9.04 -37.84 21.43
CA GLY A 60 8.21 -38.39 22.50
C GLY A 60 7.49 -39.67 22.09
N ILE A 61 6.89 -39.69 20.88
CA ILE A 61 6.24 -40.90 20.35
C ILE A 61 7.24 -42.05 20.17
N ASN A 62 8.41 -41.78 19.58
CA ASN A 62 9.43 -42.79 19.36
C ASN A 62 9.99 -43.32 20.67
N MET A 63 10.19 -42.47 21.66
CA MET A 63 10.61 -42.83 23.01
C MET A 63 9.59 -43.77 23.73
N THR A 64 8.30 -43.45 23.63
CA THR A 64 7.22 -44.30 24.17
C THR A 64 7.18 -45.67 23.47
N LYS A 65 7.36 -45.68 22.12
CA LYS A 65 7.50 -46.96 21.40
C LYS A 65 8.69 -47.78 21.82
N MET A 66 9.86 -47.10 22.00
CA MET A 66 11.08 -47.73 22.49
C MET A 66 10.89 -48.34 23.88
N HIS A 67 10.18 -47.63 24.81
CA HIS A 67 9.86 -48.17 26.13
C HIS A 67 8.95 -49.40 26.05
N ARG A 68 7.97 -49.39 25.11
CA ARG A 68 7.13 -50.56 24.84
C ARG A 68 7.98 -51.74 24.35
N SER A 69 8.88 -51.52 23.38
CA SER A 69 9.76 -52.58 22.87
C SER A 69 10.69 -53.14 23.97
N MET A 70 11.09 -52.34 24.98
CA MET A 70 11.81 -52.83 26.16
C MET A 70 10.94 -53.77 27.01
N LYS A 71 9.61 -53.57 27.12
CA LYS A 71 8.69 -54.52 27.75
C LYS A 71 8.57 -55.77 26.92
N ASP A 72 8.54 -55.66 25.57
CA ASP A 72 8.47 -56.82 24.66
C ASP A 72 9.75 -57.68 24.78
N VAL A 73 10.95 -57.09 25.04
CA VAL A 73 12.18 -57.82 25.38
C VAL A 73 11.94 -58.78 26.56
N ILE A 74 11.31 -58.30 27.64
CA ILE A 74 11.05 -59.07 28.84
C ILE A 74 10.01 -60.18 28.59
N LEU A 75 9.03 -59.94 27.76
CA LEU A 75 7.93 -60.85 27.43
C LEU A 75 8.31 -61.89 26.38
N SER A 76 9.46 -61.74 25.68
CA SER A 76 9.87 -62.65 24.61
C SER A 76 10.05 -64.11 25.11
N LYS A 77 9.54 -65.01 24.30
CA LYS A 77 9.59 -66.47 24.60
C LYS A 77 10.53 -67.22 23.66
N SER A 78 11.00 -66.60 22.62
CA SER A 78 11.94 -67.13 21.62
C SER A 78 13.05 -66.16 21.34
N THR A 79 14.19 -66.62 20.82
CA THR A 79 15.28 -65.78 20.31
C THR A 79 14.81 -64.83 19.18
N ALA A 80 13.95 -65.29 18.28
CA ALA A 80 13.43 -64.52 17.20
C ALA A 80 12.55 -63.33 17.67
N GLU A 81 11.73 -63.52 18.74
CA GLU A 81 10.96 -62.45 19.38
C GLU A 81 11.88 -61.45 20.10
N LEU A 82 12.92 -61.94 20.78
CA LEU A 82 13.91 -61.10 21.44
C LEU A 82 14.67 -60.23 20.44
N ASP A 83 15.20 -60.84 19.39
CA ASP A 83 15.96 -60.11 18.34
C ASP A 83 15.11 -59.03 17.72
N LYS A 84 13.85 -59.36 17.39
CA LYS A 84 12.90 -58.35 16.86
C LYS A 84 12.67 -57.21 17.83
N ALA A 85 12.48 -57.48 19.12
CA ALA A 85 12.26 -56.44 20.13
C ALA A 85 13.51 -55.57 20.30
N LEU A 86 14.71 -56.11 20.28
CA LEU A 86 15.97 -55.38 20.35
C LEU A 86 16.21 -54.53 19.11
N ASP A 87 15.89 -55.05 17.92
CA ASP A 87 15.96 -54.28 16.68
C ASP A 87 15.02 -53.08 16.71
N GLU A 88 13.81 -53.23 17.24
CA GLU A 88 12.88 -52.11 17.42
C GLU A 88 13.40 -51.07 18.42
N VAL A 89 14.00 -51.52 19.54
CA VAL A 89 14.64 -50.61 20.51
C VAL A 89 15.73 -49.79 19.84
N ASN A 90 16.63 -50.41 19.08
CA ASN A 90 17.72 -49.72 18.36
C ASN A 90 17.18 -48.76 17.30
N LYS A 91 16.19 -49.16 16.54
CA LYS A 91 15.52 -48.32 15.54
C LYS A 91 14.92 -47.06 16.18
N TYR A 92 14.16 -47.19 17.26
CA TYR A 92 13.54 -46.06 17.92
C TYR A 92 14.58 -45.19 18.66
N GLU A 93 15.68 -45.76 19.20
CA GLU A 93 16.80 -44.97 19.73
C GLU A 93 17.37 -44.03 18.66
N GLN A 94 17.63 -44.55 17.46
CA GLN A 94 18.13 -43.77 16.35
C GLN A 94 17.13 -42.67 15.97
N LEU A 95 15.85 -43.02 15.82
CA LEU A 95 14.81 -42.03 15.46
C LEU A 95 14.65 -40.92 16.49
N VAL A 96 14.84 -41.21 17.79
CA VAL A 96 14.83 -40.14 18.82
C VAL A 96 16.03 -39.24 18.67
N TYR A 97 17.23 -39.74 18.41
CA TYR A 97 18.41 -38.91 18.19
C TYR A 97 18.26 -38.04 16.93
N GLU A 98 17.71 -38.57 15.83
CA GLU A 98 17.43 -37.81 14.63
C GLU A 98 16.47 -36.62 14.93
N GLN A 99 15.43 -36.83 15.72
CA GLN A 99 14.53 -35.77 16.12
C GLN A 99 15.21 -34.75 17.05
N LEU A 100 16.06 -35.19 17.97
CA LEU A 100 16.85 -34.31 18.83
C LEU A 100 17.86 -33.47 18.01
N ASP A 101 18.43 -34.01 16.93
CA ASP A 101 19.29 -33.25 16.02
C ASP A 101 18.49 -32.16 15.30
N ILE A 102 17.29 -32.48 14.79
CA ILE A 102 16.39 -31.50 14.21
C ILE A 102 16.06 -30.37 15.20
N ILE A 103 15.78 -30.72 16.47
CA ILE A 103 15.52 -29.73 17.53
C ILE A 103 16.74 -28.84 17.73
N ARG A 104 17.95 -29.44 17.89
CA ARG A 104 19.20 -28.69 18.10
C ARG A 104 19.44 -27.66 17.01
N ASP A 105 19.24 -28.06 15.76
CA ASP A 105 19.57 -27.25 14.59
C ASP A 105 18.55 -26.12 14.34
N ASN A 106 17.33 -26.26 14.90
CA ASN A 106 16.24 -25.32 14.65
C ASN A 106 15.76 -24.55 15.89
N ILE A 107 16.21 -24.92 17.10
CA ILE A 107 15.73 -24.27 18.32
C ILE A 107 16.36 -22.88 18.51
N ILE A 108 15.52 -21.87 18.71
CA ILE A 108 15.94 -20.48 18.81
C ILE A 108 16.16 -20.10 20.29
N GLY A 109 17.29 -19.43 20.54
CA GLY A 109 17.63 -18.81 21.82
C GLY A 109 18.36 -19.74 22.78
N THR A 110 19.18 -19.14 23.66
CA THR A 110 20.07 -19.87 24.60
C THR A 110 19.31 -20.74 25.58
N GLU A 111 18.14 -20.34 26.05
CA GLU A 111 17.25 -21.10 26.90
C GLU A 111 16.80 -22.40 26.22
N GLY A 112 16.37 -22.31 24.95
CA GLY A 112 15.98 -23.47 24.16
C GLY A 112 17.14 -24.42 23.92
N GLN A 113 18.30 -23.91 23.54
CA GLN A 113 19.53 -24.74 23.37
C GLN A 113 19.93 -25.45 24.63
N ASN A 114 19.80 -24.81 25.80
CA ASN A 114 20.08 -25.44 27.07
C ASN A 114 19.02 -26.52 27.43
N LEU A 115 17.77 -26.29 27.04
CA LEU A 115 16.70 -27.28 27.25
C LEU A 115 16.94 -28.52 26.39
N GLU A 116 17.28 -28.34 25.10
CA GLU A 116 17.66 -29.45 24.21
C GLU A 116 18.84 -30.27 24.79
N LYS A 117 19.92 -29.60 25.16
CA LYS A 117 21.11 -30.28 25.74
C LYS A 117 20.74 -31.14 26.97
N ARG A 118 19.94 -30.59 27.89
CA ARG A 118 19.49 -31.32 29.08
C ARG A 118 18.59 -32.50 28.73
N THR A 119 17.73 -32.35 27.74
CA THR A 119 16.84 -33.39 27.25
C THR A 119 17.62 -34.52 26.59
N ARG A 120 18.60 -34.19 25.76
CA ARG A 120 19.51 -35.13 25.09
C ARG A 120 20.34 -35.90 26.13
N GLN A 121 20.87 -35.23 27.15
CA GLN A 121 21.59 -35.87 28.22
C GLN A 121 20.71 -36.85 28.98
N LEU A 122 19.50 -36.42 29.35
CA LEU A 122 18.54 -37.29 30.03
C LEU A 122 18.17 -38.53 29.20
N PHE A 123 18.04 -38.38 27.87
CA PHE A 123 17.79 -39.48 26.96
C PHE A 123 19.01 -40.46 26.91
N SER A 124 20.23 -39.93 26.86
CA SER A 124 21.46 -40.72 26.94
C SER A 124 21.58 -41.50 28.25
N ASP A 125 21.20 -40.88 29.37
CA ASP A 125 21.23 -41.49 30.71
C ASP A 125 20.25 -42.68 30.88
N TRP A 126 19.30 -42.85 29.98
CA TRP A 126 18.41 -44.00 29.94
C TRP A 126 19.10 -45.26 29.39
N LYS A 127 20.17 -45.12 28.60
CA LYS A 127 20.87 -46.23 27.95
C LYS A 127 21.42 -47.27 28.96
N PRO A 128 22.14 -46.90 30.04
CA PRO A 128 22.59 -47.86 31.04
C PRO A 128 21.44 -48.58 31.74
N ILE A 129 20.29 -47.94 31.98
CA ILE A 129 19.11 -48.58 32.58
C ILE A 129 18.56 -49.66 31.63
N ARG A 130 18.48 -49.41 30.35
CA ARG A 130 18.05 -50.39 29.35
C ARG A 130 19.04 -51.56 29.21
N GLN A 131 20.33 -51.26 29.23
CA GLN A 131 21.38 -52.30 29.19
C GLN A 131 21.31 -53.22 30.40
N GLU A 132 21.06 -52.69 31.62
CA GLU A 132 20.87 -53.47 32.83
C GLU A 132 19.69 -54.45 32.68
N VAL A 133 18.55 -53.97 32.10
CA VAL A 133 17.37 -54.81 31.81
C VAL A 133 17.74 -55.97 30.87
N ILE A 134 18.46 -55.67 29.78
CA ILE A 134 18.86 -56.68 28.80
C ILE A 134 19.82 -57.71 29.40
N LEU A 135 20.78 -57.30 30.22
CA LEU A 135 21.73 -58.18 30.90
C LEU A 135 21.00 -59.10 31.87
N LEU A 136 20.06 -58.58 32.67
CA LEU A 136 19.26 -59.39 33.60
C LEU A 136 18.38 -60.41 32.85
N PHE A 137 17.81 -60.02 31.75
CA PHE A 137 17.02 -60.93 30.92
C PHE A 137 17.87 -62.10 30.39
N HIS A 138 19.08 -61.79 29.83
CA HIS A 138 20.00 -62.86 29.39
C HIS A 138 20.51 -63.75 30.53
N ALA A 139 20.61 -63.25 31.77
CA ALA A 139 20.95 -64.04 32.97
C ALA A 139 19.79 -64.87 33.52
N GLY A 140 18.61 -64.86 32.82
CA GLY A 140 17.41 -65.60 33.29
C GLY A 140 16.65 -64.93 34.46
N ARG A 141 17.06 -63.71 34.89
CA ARG A 141 16.49 -62.96 36.03
C ARG A 141 15.35 -62.04 35.53
N ARG A 142 14.33 -62.63 34.90
CA ARG A 142 13.23 -61.90 34.22
C ARG A 142 12.42 -61.03 35.17
N ASP A 143 12.16 -61.48 36.41
CA ASP A 143 11.37 -60.68 37.36
C ASP A 143 12.09 -59.40 37.78
N GLU A 144 13.42 -59.46 37.92
CA GLU A 144 14.23 -58.28 38.22
C GLU A 144 14.32 -57.35 37.05
N ALA A 145 14.47 -57.86 35.82
CA ALA A 145 14.38 -57.05 34.57
C ALA A 145 13.05 -56.35 34.47
N ALA A 146 11.93 -57.04 34.77
CA ALA A 146 10.60 -56.48 34.80
C ALA A 146 10.43 -55.40 35.88
N ALA A 147 10.98 -55.61 37.09
CA ALA A 147 10.95 -54.61 38.15
C ALA A 147 11.68 -53.29 37.75
N ILE A 148 12.86 -53.38 37.08
CA ILE A 148 13.60 -52.22 36.63
C ILE A 148 12.79 -51.51 35.52
N THR A 149 12.24 -52.25 34.56
CA THR A 149 11.49 -51.64 33.43
C THR A 149 10.23 -50.92 33.91
N ASN A 150 9.47 -51.52 34.83
CA ASN A 150 8.21 -50.95 35.34
C ASN A 150 8.42 -49.91 36.46
N GLY A 151 9.56 -49.90 37.15
CA GLY A 151 9.94 -48.91 38.17
C GLY A 151 10.88 -47.85 37.61
N LYS A 152 12.19 -47.98 37.86
CA LYS A 152 13.24 -47.02 37.48
C LYS A 152 13.19 -46.61 35.99
N GLY A 153 12.90 -47.58 35.10
CA GLY A 153 12.77 -47.32 33.66
C GLY A 153 11.54 -46.46 33.33
N ALA A 154 10.39 -46.81 33.91
CA ALA A 154 9.16 -46.03 33.71
C ALA A 154 9.26 -44.60 34.26
N ASP A 155 9.85 -44.44 35.47
CA ASP A 155 10.09 -43.11 36.07
C ASP A 155 11.03 -42.25 35.20
N HIS A 156 12.03 -42.89 34.58
CA HIS A 156 12.95 -42.18 33.67
C HIS A 156 12.25 -41.72 32.38
N VAL A 157 11.40 -42.58 31.81
CA VAL A 157 10.60 -42.27 30.64
C VAL A 157 9.63 -41.14 30.93
N ALA A 158 8.94 -41.14 32.08
CA ALA A 158 8.05 -40.06 32.49
C ALA A 158 8.78 -38.70 32.52
N LYS A 159 10.00 -38.64 33.08
CA LYS A 159 10.82 -37.43 33.08
C LYS A 159 11.20 -36.98 31.66
N LEU A 160 11.43 -37.92 30.75
CA LEU A 160 11.71 -37.61 29.34
C LEU A 160 10.46 -37.09 28.61
N GLU A 161 9.28 -37.65 28.89
CA GLU A 161 8.00 -37.16 28.36
C GLU A 161 7.74 -35.71 28.79
N ASP A 162 7.98 -35.39 30.08
CA ASP A 162 7.90 -34.04 30.61
C ASP A 162 8.86 -33.06 29.84
N LYS A 163 10.11 -33.54 29.57
CA LYS A 163 11.07 -32.73 28.82
C LYS A 163 10.68 -32.52 27.35
N MET A 164 10.06 -33.49 26.69
CA MET A 164 9.53 -33.32 25.34
C MET A 164 8.34 -32.34 25.31
N MET A 165 7.48 -32.40 26.35
CA MET A 165 6.41 -31.41 26.52
C MET A 165 6.96 -30.01 26.79
N GLU A 166 8.03 -29.87 27.58
CA GLU A 166 8.70 -28.60 27.85
C GLU A 166 9.29 -28.00 26.56
N LEU A 167 9.95 -28.82 25.72
CA LEU A 167 10.45 -28.41 24.40
C LEU A 167 9.31 -27.93 23.46
N THR A 168 8.21 -28.69 23.42
CA THR A 168 7.03 -28.33 22.63
C THR A 168 6.41 -27.01 23.12
N SER A 169 6.28 -26.84 24.44
CA SER A 169 5.75 -25.63 25.07
C SER A 169 6.66 -24.43 24.81
N TYR A 170 7.98 -24.61 24.90
CA TYR A 170 8.96 -23.58 24.57
C TYR A 170 8.84 -23.11 23.12
N ALA A 171 8.76 -24.07 22.18
CA ALA A 171 8.58 -23.76 20.76
C ALA A 171 7.27 -22.98 20.49
N ARG A 172 6.15 -23.40 21.08
CA ARG A 172 4.87 -22.71 21.00
C ARG A 172 4.94 -21.29 21.53
N LYS A 173 5.55 -21.10 22.71
CA LYS A 173 5.74 -19.78 23.31
C LYS A 173 6.56 -18.85 22.41
N LYS A 174 7.56 -19.38 21.70
CA LYS A 174 8.33 -18.61 20.70
C LYS A 174 7.47 -18.25 19.49
N ALA A 175 6.67 -19.19 18.97
CA ALA A 175 5.74 -18.91 17.88
C ALA A 175 4.72 -17.83 18.26
N ASP A 176 4.13 -17.90 19.45
CA ASP A 176 3.21 -16.88 19.98
C ASP A 176 3.87 -15.50 20.07
N GLY A 177 5.15 -15.45 20.48
CA GLY A 177 5.92 -14.20 20.51
C GLY A 177 6.08 -13.58 19.12
N PHE A 178 6.39 -14.37 18.09
CA PHE A 178 6.47 -13.88 16.71
C PHE A 178 5.09 -13.46 16.16
N MET A 179 4.03 -14.21 16.48
CA MET A 179 2.67 -13.87 16.09
C MET A 179 2.24 -12.52 16.67
N GLN A 180 2.51 -12.27 17.97
CA GLN A 180 2.22 -10.98 18.60
C GLN A 180 3.00 -9.83 17.97
N LEU A 181 4.24 -10.06 17.52
CA LEU A 181 5.01 -9.05 16.78
C LEU A 181 4.37 -8.76 15.43
N ALA A 182 3.92 -9.79 14.70
CA ALA A 182 3.22 -9.65 13.44
C ALA A 182 1.90 -8.87 13.60
N GLU A 183 1.08 -9.20 14.60
CA GLU A 183 -0.17 -8.49 14.92
C GLU A 183 0.08 -7.01 15.26
N ARG A 184 1.10 -6.71 16.06
CA ARG A 184 1.45 -5.31 16.38
C ARG A 184 1.89 -4.54 15.16
N SER A 185 2.64 -5.16 14.26
CA SER A 185 3.05 -4.57 12.98
C SER A 185 1.82 -4.29 12.12
N GLN A 186 0.94 -5.27 11.95
CA GLN A 186 -0.30 -5.13 11.18
C GLN A 186 -1.19 -4.00 11.71
N ASN A 187 -1.47 -3.96 13.02
CA ASN A 187 -2.29 -2.92 13.64
C ASN A 187 -1.68 -1.52 13.48
N ARG A 188 -0.36 -1.40 13.52
CA ARG A 188 0.34 -0.14 13.26
C ARG A 188 0.11 0.35 11.84
N VAL A 189 0.27 -0.54 10.85
CA VAL A 189 0.05 -0.21 9.43
C VAL A 189 -1.40 0.17 9.17
N GLU A 190 -2.34 -0.59 9.72
CA GLU A 190 -3.76 -0.30 9.60
C GLU A 190 -4.11 1.10 10.11
N ASN A 191 -3.67 1.45 11.32
CA ASN A 191 -3.90 2.78 11.89
C ASN A 191 -3.26 3.90 11.06
N ILE A 192 -2.00 3.72 10.63
CA ILE A 192 -1.32 4.69 9.76
C ILE A 192 -2.05 4.83 8.43
N SER A 193 -2.50 3.72 7.83
CA SER A 193 -3.25 3.69 6.58
C SER A 193 -4.55 4.48 6.68
N ILE A 194 -5.34 4.25 7.72
CA ILE A 194 -6.60 4.97 7.97
C ILE A 194 -6.35 6.47 8.09
N ILE A 195 -5.35 6.88 8.88
CA ILE A 195 -4.99 8.29 9.05
C ILE A 195 -4.59 8.92 7.70
N LEU A 196 -3.74 8.24 6.93
CA LEU A 196 -3.28 8.74 5.63
C LEU A 196 -4.41 8.86 4.61
N VAL A 197 -5.34 7.90 4.58
CA VAL A 197 -6.52 7.96 3.70
C VAL A 197 -7.39 9.15 4.09
N VAL A 198 -7.71 9.33 5.38
CA VAL A 198 -8.52 10.46 5.85
C VAL A 198 -7.87 11.80 5.52
N VAL A 199 -6.58 11.95 5.80
CA VAL A 199 -5.82 13.17 5.48
C VAL A 199 -5.79 13.40 3.96
N GLY A 200 -5.58 12.35 3.16
CA GLY A 200 -5.58 12.43 1.70
C GLY A 200 -6.92 12.88 1.12
N VAL A 201 -8.03 12.37 1.65
CA VAL A 201 -9.38 12.78 1.24
C VAL A 201 -9.62 14.26 1.57
N ILE A 202 -9.26 14.70 2.78
CA ILE A 202 -9.42 16.10 3.20
C ILE A 202 -8.58 17.02 2.31
N LEU A 203 -7.31 16.70 2.07
CA LEU A 203 -6.42 17.49 1.21
C LEU A 203 -6.95 17.56 -0.23
N SER A 204 -7.41 16.45 -0.78
CA SER A 204 -7.98 16.38 -2.13
C SER A 204 -9.23 17.25 -2.24
N ALA A 205 -10.12 17.20 -1.25
CA ALA A 205 -11.33 18.03 -1.19
C ALA A 205 -11.00 19.53 -1.09
N LEU A 206 -9.99 19.91 -0.31
CA LEU A 206 -9.51 21.29 -0.22
C LEU A 206 -8.93 21.77 -1.54
N ILE A 207 -8.07 20.99 -2.20
CA ILE A 207 -7.51 21.31 -3.51
C ILE A 207 -8.61 21.48 -4.54
N ALA A 208 -9.56 20.55 -4.60
CA ALA A 208 -10.72 20.62 -5.50
C ALA A 208 -11.55 21.89 -5.26
N SER A 209 -11.86 22.21 -3.99
CA SER A 209 -12.61 23.42 -3.63
C SER A 209 -11.88 24.70 -4.07
N ILE A 210 -10.57 24.79 -3.83
CA ILE A 210 -9.75 25.93 -4.27
C ILE A 210 -9.74 26.03 -5.80
N THR A 211 -9.60 24.91 -6.50
CA THR A 211 -9.57 24.86 -7.97
C THR A 211 -10.89 25.32 -8.56
N VAL A 212 -12.02 24.79 -8.06
CA VAL A 212 -13.36 25.19 -8.53
C VAL A 212 -13.60 26.67 -8.30
N ARG A 213 -13.31 27.19 -7.10
CA ARG A 213 -13.44 28.64 -6.82
C ARG A 213 -12.59 29.51 -7.75
N TYR A 214 -11.38 29.05 -8.07
CA TYR A 214 -10.50 29.77 -8.98
C TYR A 214 -11.03 29.76 -10.40
N VAL A 215 -11.48 28.61 -10.92
CA VAL A 215 -12.06 28.47 -12.26
C VAL A 215 -13.29 29.37 -12.41
N LEU A 216 -14.23 29.31 -11.46
CA LEU A 216 -15.43 30.16 -11.47
C LEU A 216 -15.10 31.66 -11.43
N LYS A 217 -14.05 32.04 -10.71
CA LYS A 217 -13.59 33.44 -10.70
C LYS A 217 -13.03 33.87 -12.06
N VAL A 218 -12.21 33.03 -12.70
CA VAL A 218 -11.64 33.32 -14.03
C VAL A 218 -12.74 33.38 -15.07
N GLU A 219 -13.69 32.46 -15.06
CA GLU A 219 -14.83 32.45 -15.97
C GLU A 219 -15.66 33.74 -15.87
N ARG A 220 -15.99 34.20 -14.65
CA ARG A 220 -16.71 35.45 -14.44
C ARG A 220 -15.93 36.68 -14.98
N MET A 221 -14.62 36.70 -14.78
CA MET A 221 -13.78 37.80 -15.33
C MET A 221 -13.78 37.80 -16.85
N LEU A 222 -13.65 36.63 -17.47
CA LEU A 222 -13.68 36.53 -18.96
C LEU A 222 -15.03 36.90 -19.53
N LEU A 223 -16.14 36.51 -18.91
CA LEU A 223 -17.48 36.89 -19.30
C LEU A 223 -17.69 38.42 -19.20
N HIS A 224 -17.19 39.05 -18.14
CA HIS A 224 -17.26 40.50 -17.98
C HIS A 224 -16.46 41.23 -19.07
N GLU A 225 -15.22 40.84 -19.32
CA GLU A 225 -14.36 41.41 -20.33
C GLU A 225 -14.96 41.26 -21.76
N ARG A 226 -15.51 40.05 -22.04
CA ARG A 226 -16.24 39.80 -23.30
C ARG A 226 -17.43 40.73 -23.49
N ASN A 227 -18.24 40.92 -22.43
CA ASN A 227 -19.41 41.80 -22.49
C ASN A 227 -19.02 43.27 -22.71
N GLU A 228 -17.96 43.75 -22.03
CA GLU A 228 -17.41 45.07 -22.21
C GLU A 228 -16.90 45.27 -23.66
N LEU A 229 -16.19 44.28 -24.20
CA LEU A 229 -15.70 44.31 -25.58
C LEU A 229 -16.86 44.34 -26.58
N GLN A 230 -17.92 43.54 -26.36
CA GLN A 230 -19.12 43.54 -27.19
C GLN A 230 -19.85 44.88 -27.15
N LYS A 231 -19.96 45.53 -25.98
CA LYS A 231 -20.53 46.88 -25.85
C LYS A 231 -19.71 47.90 -26.64
N ALA A 232 -18.39 47.90 -26.45
CA ALA A 232 -17.50 48.80 -27.17
C ALA A 232 -17.59 48.62 -28.70
N LEU A 233 -17.70 47.36 -29.17
CA LEU A 233 -17.91 47.08 -30.60
C LEU A 233 -19.27 47.57 -31.11
N SER A 234 -20.33 47.48 -30.28
CA SER A 234 -21.68 47.97 -30.66
C SER A 234 -21.78 49.49 -30.69
N GLU A 235 -20.92 50.20 -29.94
CA GLU A 235 -20.84 51.68 -29.94
C GLU A 235 -20.12 52.26 -31.17
N ILE A 236 -19.37 51.44 -31.90
CA ILE A 236 -18.74 51.86 -33.15
C ILE A 236 -19.83 52.01 -34.23
N LYS A 237 -20.27 53.25 -34.47
CA LYS A 237 -21.21 53.56 -35.54
C LYS A 237 -20.51 53.40 -36.91
N THR A 238 -20.73 52.28 -37.57
CA THR A 238 -20.23 52.01 -38.90
C THR A 238 -21.41 52.00 -39.89
N LEU A 239 -21.34 52.80 -40.91
CA LEU A 239 -22.28 52.76 -42.09
C LEU A 239 -22.01 51.43 -42.82
N SER A 240 -22.96 50.51 -42.80
CA SER A 240 -22.87 49.23 -43.51
C SER A 240 -24.13 49.01 -44.34
N GLY A 241 -23.96 48.44 -45.53
CA GLY A 241 -25.07 48.15 -46.46
C GLY A 241 -25.34 49.16 -47.54
N LEU A 242 -26.41 48.96 -48.29
CA LEU A 242 -26.83 49.84 -49.38
C LEU A 242 -27.67 51.02 -48.83
N LEU A 243 -27.19 52.24 -48.98
CA LEU A 243 -27.92 53.46 -48.59
C LEU A 243 -28.81 53.93 -49.72
N PRO A 244 -30.15 54.01 -49.54
CA PRO A 244 -31.06 54.46 -50.58
C PRO A 244 -30.96 55.97 -50.78
N ILE A 245 -30.34 56.39 -51.88
CA ILE A 245 -30.20 57.77 -52.22
C ILE A 245 -31.10 58.16 -53.41
N CYS A 246 -31.65 59.37 -53.38
CA CYS A 246 -32.41 59.89 -54.48
C CYS A 246 -31.50 60.19 -55.70
N ALA A 247 -31.83 59.62 -56.84
CA ALA A 247 -31.06 59.84 -58.11
C ALA A 247 -30.94 61.27 -58.49
N SER A 248 -31.98 62.12 -58.23
CA SER A 248 -32.04 63.52 -58.59
C SER A 248 -31.37 64.42 -57.55
N CYS A 249 -31.89 64.49 -56.33
CA CYS A 249 -31.45 65.48 -55.33
C CYS A 249 -30.42 64.92 -54.33
N LYS A 250 -29.99 63.65 -54.49
CA LYS A 250 -28.96 62.97 -53.64
C LYS A 250 -29.28 62.89 -52.16
N LYS A 251 -30.49 63.19 -51.70
CA LYS A 251 -30.95 62.97 -50.34
C LYS A 251 -30.97 61.48 -50.07
N ILE A 252 -30.66 61.08 -48.82
CA ILE A 252 -30.71 59.69 -48.33
C ILE A 252 -32.03 59.49 -47.63
N ARG A 253 -32.64 58.29 -47.81
CA ARG A 253 -33.84 57.88 -47.08
C ARG A 253 -33.45 57.16 -45.84
N ASP A 254 -33.88 57.64 -44.66
CA ASP A 254 -33.69 56.97 -43.38
C ASP A 254 -34.63 55.77 -43.20
N ASP A 255 -34.43 55.00 -42.12
CA ASP A 255 -35.23 53.81 -41.79
C ASP A 255 -36.72 54.14 -41.51
N ASN A 256 -37.03 55.36 -41.15
CA ASN A 256 -38.39 55.84 -40.93
C ASN A 256 -39.07 56.36 -42.24
N GLY A 257 -38.34 56.33 -43.38
CA GLY A 257 -38.85 56.76 -44.72
C GLY A 257 -38.69 58.24 -45.06
N TYR A 258 -38.06 59.04 -44.20
CA TYR A 258 -37.81 60.45 -44.44
C TYR A 258 -36.55 60.69 -45.26
N TRP A 259 -36.58 61.72 -46.12
CA TRP A 259 -35.47 62.07 -46.96
C TRP A 259 -34.60 63.16 -46.33
N ASN A 260 -33.44 62.83 -45.87
CA ASN A 260 -32.48 63.67 -45.16
C ASN A 260 -31.33 64.09 -46.12
N GLN A 261 -30.62 65.19 -45.80
CA GLN A 261 -29.39 65.54 -46.50
C GLN A 261 -28.34 64.50 -46.22
N LEU A 262 -27.55 64.11 -47.20
CA LEU A 262 -26.56 63.05 -47.11
C LEU A 262 -25.55 63.32 -45.99
N GLU A 263 -25.08 64.52 -45.85
CA GLU A 263 -24.12 64.99 -44.88
C GLU A 263 -24.65 64.83 -43.43
N LEU A 264 -25.91 65.18 -43.20
CA LEU A 264 -26.58 65.07 -41.94
C LEU A 264 -26.72 63.58 -41.53
N TYR A 265 -27.16 62.75 -42.47
CA TYR A 265 -27.33 61.29 -42.21
C TYR A 265 -25.99 60.61 -41.88
N ILE A 266 -24.92 60.93 -42.68
CA ILE A 266 -23.59 60.34 -42.44
C ILE A 266 -23.05 60.81 -41.09
N ARG A 267 -23.16 62.09 -40.72
CA ARG A 267 -22.75 62.63 -39.44
C ARG A 267 -23.45 61.91 -38.26
N ASP A 268 -24.76 61.70 -38.41
CA ASP A 268 -25.57 61.12 -37.33
C ASP A 268 -25.38 59.56 -37.18
N HIS A 269 -24.89 58.90 -38.27
CA HIS A 269 -24.73 57.46 -38.35
C HIS A 269 -23.27 57.01 -38.48
N SER A 270 -22.28 57.91 -38.44
CA SER A 270 -20.86 57.62 -38.48
C SER A 270 -20.05 58.62 -37.64
N GLN A 271 -18.77 58.43 -37.54
CA GLN A 271 -17.84 59.39 -36.95
C GLN A 271 -17.27 60.39 -38.00
N ALA A 272 -17.79 60.41 -39.22
CA ALA A 272 -17.33 61.27 -40.27
C ALA A 272 -17.87 62.70 -40.10
N GLU A 273 -16.99 63.69 -40.22
CA GLU A 273 -17.32 65.10 -40.22
C GLU A 273 -17.08 65.67 -41.62
N PHE A 274 -17.92 66.61 -42.07
CA PHE A 274 -17.82 67.22 -43.39
C PHE A 274 -17.22 68.63 -43.28
N SER A 275 -16.16 68.88 -44.03
CA SER A 275 -15.66 70.23 -44.31
C SER A 275 -16.17 70.74 -45.66
N HIS A 276 -16.51 71.97 -45.75
CA HIS A 276 -17.03 72.59 -47.00
C HIS A 276 -15.89 73.28 -47.77
N SER A 277 -15.72 72.85 -49.01
CA SER A 277 -14.81 73.49 -49.95
C SER A 277 -15.44 73.42 -51.33
N ILE A 278 -14.97 74.26 -52.23
CA ILE A 278 -15.45 74.31 -53.62
C ILE A 278 -14.39 73.63 -54.51
N CYS A 279 -14.76 72.58 -55.25
CA CYS A 279 -13.86 71.93 -56.17
C CYS A 279 -13.54 72.86 -57.39
N PRO A 280 -12.40 72.68 -58.08
CA PRO A 280 -11.99 73.51 -59.16
C PRO A 280 -13.05 73.69 -60.24
N THR A 281 -13.75 72.62 -60.63
CA THR A 281 -14.83 72.68 -61.66
C THR A 281 -16.00 73.51 -61.21
N CYS A 282 -16.41 73.46 -59.96
CA CYS A 282 -17.48 74.31 -59.43
C CYS A 282 -17.00 75.76 -59.24
N ALA A 283 -15.75 75.97 -58.89
CA ALA A 283 -15.17 77.32 -58.82
C ALA A 283 -15.16 77.97 -60.17
N ASP A 284 -14.74 77.27 -61.20
CA ASP A 284 -14.78 77.78 -62.58
C ASP A 284 -16.21 78.11 -63.07
N MET A 285 -17.18 77.22 -62.73
CA MET A 285 -18.58 77.43 -63.15
C MET A 285 -19.24 78.63 -62.46
N LEU A 286 -18.95 78.80 -61.15
CA LEU A 286 -19.57 79.85 -60.35
C LEU A 286 -18.87 81.21 -60.48
N TYR A 287 -17.54 81.22 -60.64
CA TYR A 287 -16.70 82.39 -60.56
C TYR A 287 -15.81 82.66 -61.80
N GLY A 288 -15.81 81.73 -62.78
CA GLY A 288 -14.93 81.79 -63.97
C GLY A 288 -15.19 83.00 -64.84
N HIS A 289 -16.38 83.63 -64.78
CA HIS A 289 -16.69 84.86 -65.44
C HIS A 289 -16.04 86.09 -64.78
N LEU A 290 -15.69 85.94 -63.45
CA LEU A 290 -15.01 87.01 -62.70
C LEU A 290 -13.48 86.97 -62.87
N MET A 291 -12.94 85.87 -63.34
CA MET A 291 -11.49 85.64 -63.50
C MET A 291 -10.98 85.90 -64.93
N LYS A 292 -11.88 86.26 -65.88
CA LYS A 292 -11.50 86.54 -67.26
C LYS A 292 -11.22 88.03 -67.51
N ASP A 293 -11.41 88.91 -66.53
CA ASP A 293 -11.19 90.34 -66.66
C ASP A 293 -10.01 90.89 -65.85
N THR A 294 -8.99 90.06 -65.61
CA THR A 294 -7.71 90.48 -65.05
C THR A 294 -6.54 90.00 -65.95
#